data_0a04dd3baf11f5f0b6d9d9e8cfaaffd7
#
_entry.id   0a04dd3baf11f5f0b6d9d9e8cfaaffd7
#
_cell.length_a   1.000
_cell.length_b   1.000
_cell.length_c   1.000
_cell.angle_alpha   90.00
_cell.angle_beta   90.00
_cell.angle_gamma   90.00
#
_symmetry.space_group_name_H-M   'P 1'
#
loop_
_entity.id
_entity.type
_entity.pdbx_description
1 polymer ?
#
loop_
_entity_poly.entity_id
_entity_poly.type
_entity_poly.pdbx_seq_one_letter_code
_entity_poly.pdbx_strand_id
1 'polypeptide(L)'
;NAMEMIARDIRQAGFGSIGAVGNCPTAIVPQDNAFAGPDTGPDSISLVVPLGNPVGTATRPPWVLQAPIGPGYISFTLSSLQAVTDMVAEWGGGSLIGATVSVAGSSTATVTAVGGSTITITPVPRPVAFGANAPVYLLQCITYQIIPPPDANGLCDGRSPCLVRGVGTGGLNCNTPNSRCLSIADEIEDMQFTYACDGCFMAQNGGIPDGIIDNQVGSAAGFDQLDFISNNAWNLAPMTPDKISLVQASIVGRERFVDQGVGEGIVAGRVMQALPLQVSDHNHGAGLFAAGDFAGLTPPYTSTRRRMFVRTIEVRNPGR
;
A
#
# COMPACT_ATOMS: atom_id res chain seq x y z
N ASN A 1 -8.69 -11.11 4.96
CA ASN A 1 -9.38 -9.86 5.18
C ASN A 1 -8.55 -8.73 4.57
N ALA A 2 -9.14 -8.01 3.58
CA ALA A 2 -8.46 -6.98 2.79
C ALA A 2 -7.86 -5.86 3.67
N MET A 3 -8.64 -5.33 4.61
CA MET A 3 -8.20 -4.27 5.51
C MET A 3 -7.00 -4.71 6.38
N GLU A 4 -6.94 -5.97 6.82
CA GLU A 4 -5.80 -6.48 7.59
C GLU A 4 -4.53 -6.57 6.75
N MET A 5 -4.65 -6.92 5.48
CA MET A 5 -3.51 -6.96 4.55
C MET A 5 -2.96 -5.56 4.32
N ILE A 6 -3.82 -4.60 3.98
CA ILE A 6 -3.44 -3.19 3.83
C ILE A 6 -2.78 -2.67 5.10
N ALA A 7 -3.42 -2.90 6.26
CA ALA A 7 -2.90 -2.43 7.54
C ALA A 7 -1.53 -3.04 7.89
N ARG A 8 -1.31 -4.32 7.58
CA ARG A 8 -0.02 -4.96 7.76
C ARG A 8 1.05 -4.33 6.88
N ASP A 9 0.76 -4.15 5.60
CA ASP A 9 1.73 -3.64 4.63
C ASP A 9 2.04 -2.16 4.90
N ILE A 10 1.07 -1.35 5.33
CA ILE A 10 1.31 0.03 5.78
C ILE A 10 2.22 0.07 7.02
N ARG A 11 1.99 -0.79 8.03
CA ARG A 11 2.86 -0.86 9.21
C ARG A 11 4.30 -1.26 8.89
N GLN A 12 4.49 -2.03 7.84
CA GLN A 12 5.81 -2.48 7.39
C GLN A 12 6.45 -1.53 6.38
N ALA A 13 5.71 -0.55 5.88
CA ALA A 13 6.21 0.38 4.89
C ALA A 13 7.49 1.08 5.37
N GLY A 14 8.48 1.15 4.49
CA GLY A 14 9.77 1.77 4.78
C GLY A 14 10.73 0.94 5.63
N PHE A 15 10.36 -0.25 6.12
CA PHE A 15 11.28 -1.09 6.87
C PHE A 15 12.51 -1.44 6.03
N GLY A 16 13.69 -1.02 6.52
CA GLY A 16 14.94 -1.26 5.82
C GLY A 16 15.12 -0.50 4.52
N SER A 17 14.24 0.44 4.20
CA SER A 17 14.33 1.28 3.01
C SER A 17 15.08 2.58 3.32
N ILE A 18 16.13 2.82 2.55
CA ILE A 18 16.83 4.12 2.48
C ILE A 18 16.84 4.51 1.02
N GLY A 19 15.96 5.45 0.65
CA GLY A 19 15.80 5.89 -0.73
C GLY A 19 14.77 5.08 -1.53
N ALA A 20 14.78 5.25 -2.85
CA ALA A 20 13.82 4.63 -3.75
C ALA A 20 13.98 3.11 -3.83
N VAL A 21 12.87 2.41 -3.97
CA VAL A 21 12.80 0.96 -4.21
C VAL A 21 11.94 0.70 -5.44
N GLY A 22 12.54 0.18 -6.49
CA GLY A 22 11.87 0.05 -7.77
C GLY A 22 11.39 1.44 -8.23
N ASN A 23 10.09 1.56 -8.49
CA ASN A 23 9.49 2.82 -8.84
C ASN A 23 8.87 3.59 -7.64
N CYS A 24 8.92 3.12 -6.41
CA CYS A 24 8.53 3.88 -5.22
C CYS A 24 9.66 4.84 -4.83
N PRO A 25 9.49 6.16 -4.99
CA PRO A 25 10.52 7.13 -4.60
C PRO A 25 10.66 7.25 -3.09
N THR A 26 9.62 6.90 -2.35
CA THR A 26 9.51 6.97 -0.88
C THR A 26 8.86 5.71 -0.32
N ALA A 27 8.94 5.53 0.99
CA ALA A 27 8.35 4.38 1.69
C ALA A 27 6.83 4.25 1.50
N ILE A 28 6.15 5.39 1.47
CA ILE A 28 4.72 5.53 1.16
C ILE A 28 4.61 6.52 0.01
N VAL A 29 3.81 6.19 -0.98
CA VAL A 29 3.49 7.09 -2.11
C VAL A 29 1.99 7.26 -2.14
N PRO A 30 1.48 8.35 -1.55
CA PRO A 30 0.07 8.71 -1.65
C PRO A 30 -0.33 9.00 -3.09
N GLN A 31 -1.49 8.53 -3.50
CA GLN A 31 -2.05 8.72 -4.83
C GLN A 31 -3.53 9.02 -4.69
N ASP A 32 -3.83 10.29 -4.50
CA ASP A 32 -5.16 10.83 -4.42
C ASP A 32 -5.73 10.98 -5.83
N ASN A 33 -6.98 10.64 -6.02
CA ASN A 33 -7.65 10.70 -7.33
C ASN A 33 -7.92 12.15 -7.77
N ALA A 34 -8.16 13.07 -6.84
CA ALA A 34 -8.32 14.48 -7.13
C ALA A 34 -7.64 15.36 -6.08
N PHE A 35 -6.68 16.19 -6.50
CA PHE A 35 -5.94 17.10 -5.61
C PHE A 35 -6.67 18.43 -5.33
N ALA A 36 -7.77 18.71 -6.00
CA ALA A 36 -8.50 19.96 -5.83
C ALA A 36 -9.99 19.76 -6.09
N GLY A 37 -10.79 19.98 -5.07
CA GLY A 37 -12.23 19.82 -5.13
C GLY A 37 -12.70 18.46 -4.59
N PRO A 38 -13.98 18.13 -4.74
CA PRO A 38 -14.52 16.83 -4.35
C PRO A 38 -13.83 15.72 -5.13
N ASP A 39 -13.43 14.69 -4.43
CA ASP A 39 -12.89 13.50 -5.02
C ASP A 39 -13.93 12.79 -5.91
N THR A 40 -13.49 12.20 -7.01
CA THR A 40 -14.34 11.61 -8.04
C THR A 40 -14.20 10.10 -8.15
N GLY A 41 -13.38 9.48 -7.34
CA GLY A 41 -13.19 8.02 -7.39
C GLY A 41 -12.19 7.50 -6.36
N PRO A 42 -11.93 6.20 -6.40
CA PRO A 42 -11.07 5.56 -5.41
C PRO A 42 -9.62 6.03 -5.52
N ASP A 43 -9.01 6.21 -4.37
CA ASP A 43 -7.58 6.40 -4.22
C ASP A 43 -6.79 5.14 -4.50
N SER A 44 -5.48 5.33 -4.63
CA SER A 44 -4.51 4.25 -4.55
C SER A 44 -3.35 4.62 -3.62
N ILE A 45 -2.64 3.62 -3.15
CA ILE A 45 -1.44 3.81 -2.33
C ILE A 45 -0.35 2.85 -2.76
N SER A 46 0.88 3.38 -2.93
CA SER A 46 2.04 2.53 -3.15
C SER A 46 2.94 2.52 -1.91
N LEU A 47 3.48 1.36 -1.60
CA LEU A 47 4.22 1.08 -0.37
C LEU A 47 5.51 0.32 -0.67
N VAL A 48 6.60 0.67 -0.03
CA VAL A 48 7.80 -0.17 0.01
C VAL A 48 7.65 -1.15 1.15
N VAL A 49 7.52 -2.44 0.84
CA VAL A 49 7.35 -3.50 1.84
C VAL A 49 8.48 -4.50 1.81
N PRO A 50 8.92 -5.00 2.99
CA PRO A 50 9.89 -6.07 3.08
C PRO A 50 9.22 -7.43 2.86
N LEU A 51 9.79 -8.24 2.01
CA LEU A 51 9.56 -9.67 1.96
C LEU A 51 10.73 -10.38 2.61
N GLY A 52 10.47 -11.28 3.53
CA GLY A 52 11.51 -12.01 4.24
C GLY A 52 11.01 -13.35 4.76
N ASN A 53 11.96 -14.25 4.95
CA ASN A 53 11.74 -15.53 5.60
C ASN A 53 12.83 -15.77 6.65
N PRO A 54 12.87 -14.99 7.75
CA PRO A 54 13.98 -15.02 8.69
C PRO A 54 14.04 -16.31 9.52
N VAL A 55 12.92 -17.00 9.69
CA VAL A 55 12.85 -18.23 10.50
C VAL A 55 12.91 -19.48 9.62
N GLY A 56 12.44 -19.36 8.36
CA GLY A 56 12.29 -20.51 7.48
C GLY A 56 11.08 -21.39 7.85
N THR A 57 10.90 -22.42 7.05
CA THR A 57 9.94 -23.52 7.26
C THR A 57 10.60 -24.84 6.88
N ALA A 58 9.93 -25.95 7.10
CA ALA A 58 10.44 -27.26 6.70
C ALA A 58 10.74 -27.39 5.20
N THR A 59 10.04 -26.60 4.37
CA THR A 59 10.17 -26.61 2.91
C THR A 59 10.87 -25.39 2.33
N ARG A 60 11.03 -24.32 3.12
CA ARG A 60 11.67 -23.06 2.69
C ARG A 60 12.72 -22.65 3.71
N PRO A 61 14.03 -22.66 3.35
CA PRO A 61 15.10 -22.28 4.25
C PRO A 61 15.01 -20.79 4.62
N PRO A 62 15.58 -20.39 5.77
CA PRO A 62 15.59 -18.99 6.16
C PRO A 62 16.45 -18.16 5.22
N TRP A 63 16.01 -16.92 4.96
CA TRP A 63 16.78 -15.93 4.21
C TRP A 63 17.70 -15.18 5.17
N VAL A 64 18.82 -15.77 5.48
CA VAL A 64 19.78 -15.22 6.44
C VAL A 64 21.21 -15.34 5.90
N LEU A 65 22.09 -14.52 6.44
CA LEU A 65 23.51 -14.58 6.12
C LEU A 65 24.12 -15.91 6.59
N GLN A 66 24.92 -16.53 5.74
CA GLN A 66 25.70 -17.73 6.08
C GLN A 66 26.86 -17.41 7.03
N ALA A 67 27.49 -16.26 6.83
CA ALA A 67 28.66 -15.82 7.59
C ALA A 67 28.57 -14.34 7.93
N PRO A 68 29.31 -13.86 8.95
CA PRO A 68 29.40 -12.43 9.24
C PRO A 68 29.94 -11.64 8.05
N ILE A 69 29.45 -10.40 7.87
CA ILE A 69 29.95 -9.45 6.88
C ILE A 69 30.42 -8.17 7.56
N GLY A 70 31.56 -7.65 7.09
CA GLY A 70 32.15 -6.40 7.60
C GLY A 70 31.52 -5.14 7.02
N PRO A 71 31.87 -3.96 7.55
CA PRO A 71 31.43 -2.69 7.01
C PRO A 71 31.86 -2.51 5.55
N GLY A 72 31.02 -1.91 4.73
CA GLY A 72 31.35 -1.65 3.31
C GLY A 72 31.29 -2.87 2.42
N TYR A 73 30.63 -3.94 2.86
CA TYR A 73 30.46 -5.14 2.04
C TYR A 73 29.78 -4.81 0.70
N ILE A 74 30.22 -5.49 -0.33
CA ILE A 74 29.67 -5.42 -1.70
C ILE A 74 29.10 -6.77 -2.14
N SER A 75 29.21 -7.78 -1.29
CA SER A 75 28.60 -9.09 -1.51
C SER A 75 28.36 -9.79 -0.19
N PHE A 76 27.41 -10.72 -0.18
CA PHE A 76 27.13 -11.60 0.95
C PHE A 76 26.61 -12.95 0.45
N THR A 77 26.73 -13.96 1.30
CA THR A 77 26.27 -15.32 0.99
C THR A 77 25.08 -15.66 1.88
N LEU A 78 24.00 -16.15 1.28
CA LEU A 78 22.84 -16.68 2.00
C LEU A 78 23.10 -18.10 2.53
N SER A 79 22.34 -18.48 3.52
CA SER A 79 22.44 -19.79 4.20
C SER A 79 22.35 -20.98 3.25
N SER A 80 21.70 -20.83 2.09
CA SER A 80 21.56 -21.88 1.09
C SER A 80 21.26 -21.33 -0.30
N LEU A 81 21.54 -22.13 -1.33
CA LEU A 81 21.13 -21.86 -2.71
C LEU A 81 19.59 -21.82 -2.84
N GLN A 82 18.89 -22.66 -2.07
CA GLN A 82 17.43 -22.66 -2.09
C GLN A 82 16.85 -21.33 -1.60
N ALA A 83 17.50 -20.66 -0.63
CA ALA A 83 17.09 -19.32 -0.21
C ALA A 83 17.14 -18.30 -1.35
N VAL A 84 18.19 -18.36 -2.20
CA VAL A 84 18.28 -17.51 -3.40
C VAL A 84 17.17 -17.87 -4.40
N THR A 85 16.92 -19.15 -4.63
CA THR A 85 15.85 -19.62 -5.53
C THR A 85 14.48 -19.12 -5.08
N ASP A 86 14.21 -19.19 -3.78
CA ASP A 86 12.95 -18.67 -3.20
C ASP A 86 12.82 -17.15 -3.36
N MET A 87 13.93 -16.41 -3.13
CA MET A 87 13.95 -14.96 -3.38
C MET A 87 13.69 -14.62 -4.86
N VAL A 88 14.25 -15.38 -5.79
CA VAL A 88 13.99 -15.22 -7.24
C VAL A 88 12.52 -15.45 -7.55
N ALA A 89 11.93 -16.49 -6.98
CA ALA A 89 10.51 -16.79 -7.17
C ALA A 89 9.60 -15.65 -6.65
N GLU A 90 9.91 -15.10 -5.47
CA GLU A 90 9.18 -13.97 -4.90
C GLU A 90 9.43 -12.67 -5.70
N TRP A 91 10.63 -12.47 -6.22
CA TRP A 91 10.92 -11.33 -7.11
C TRP A 91 10.18 -11.43 -8.46
N GLY A 92 9.98 -12.65 -8.97
CA GLY A 92 9.20 -12.92 -10.19
C GLY A 92 9.90 -12.53 -11.50
N GLY A 93 11.18 -12.21 -11.49
CA GLY A 93 11.94 -11.75 -12.67
C GLY A 93 12.87 -12.79 -13.29
N GLY A 94 12.85 -14.05 -12.83
CA GLY A 94 13.80 -15.09 -13.29
C GLY A 94 15.24 -14.89 -12.78
N SER A 95 15.58 -13.72 -12.28
CA SER A 95 16.85 -13.36 -11.66
C SER A 95 16.64 -12.27 -10.62
N LEU A 96 17.48 -12.22 -9.58
CA LEU A 96 17.47 -11.13 -8.60
C LEU A 96 18.19 -9.86 -9.08
N ILE A 97 18.86 -9.87 -10.23
CA ILE A 97 19.57 -8.70 -10.73
C ILE A 97 18.59 -7.53 -10.90
N GLY A 98 18.92 -6.39 -10.31
CA GLY A 98 18.06 -5.22 -10.24
C GLY A 98 17.08 -5.19 -9.06
N ALA A 99 16.97 -6.29 -8.30
CA ALA A 99 16.18 -6.33 -7.08
C ALA A 99 16.82 -5.46 -5.98
N THR A 100 15.99 -4.88 -5.13
CA THR A 100 16.46 -4.16 -3.94
C THR A 100 16.41 -5.09 -2.73
N VAL A 101 17.51 -5.18 -2.02
CA VAL A 101 17.65 -6.00 -0.81
C VAL A 101 18.08 -5.16 0.38
N SER A 102 17.73 -5.62 1.58
CA SER A 102 18.18 -5.02 2.84
C SER A 102 18.66 -6.11 3.78
N VAL A 103 19.81 -5.90 4.39
CA VAL A 103 20.32 -6.78 5.44
C VAL A 103 19.90 -6.23 6.79
N ALA A 104 19.23 -7.06 7.58
CA ALA A 104 18.69 -6.74 8.92
C ALA A 104 17.81 -5.45 8.99
N GLY A 105 17.28 -4.99 7.86
CA GLY A 105 16.47 -3.77 7.82
C GLY A 105 17.25 -2.48 8.04
N SER A 106 18.57 -2.47 7.87
CA SER A 106 19.39 -1.31 8.22
C SER A 106 19.94 -0.52 7.03
N SER A 107 19.99 -1.13 5.86
CA SER A 107 20.47 -0.48 4.63
C SER A 107 19.93 -1.16 3.39
N THR A 108 19.72 -0.38 2.34
CA THR A 108 19.28 -0.89 1.03
C THR A 108 20.42 -0.96 0.05
N ALA A 109 20.39 -1.95 -0.82
CA ALA A 109 21.31 -2.07 -1.93
C ALA A 109 20.62 -2.75 -3.12
N THR A 110 21.07 -2.44 -4.33
CA THR A 110 20.58 -3.10 -5.53
C THR A 110 21.47 -4.30 -5.87
N VAL A 111 20.87 -5.43 -6.18
CA VAL A 111 21.57 -6.63 -6.62
C VAL A 111 22.16 -6.42 -8.02
N THR A 112 23.45 -6.62 -8.16
CA THR A 112 24.18 -6.48 -9.43
C THR A 112 24.60 -7.80 -10.04
N ALA A 113 24.80 -8.84 -9.22
CA ALA A 113 25.10 -10.18 -9.69
C ALA A 113 24.65 -11.24 -8.67
N VAL A 114 24.44 -12.45 -9.16
CA VAL A 114 24.11 -13.63 -8.34
C VAL A 114 24.98 -14.81 -8.82
N GLY A 115 25.70 -15.44 -7.90
CA GLY A 115 26.53 -16.60 -8.16
C GLY A 115 26.33 -17.69 -7.10
N GLY A 116 25.51 -18.70 -7.41
CA GLY A 116 25.12 -19.70 -6.42
C GLY A 116 24.34 -19.06 -5.27
N SER A 117 24.81 -19.23 -4.04
CA SER A 117 24.21 -18.58 -2.85
C SER A 117 24.79 -17.19 -2.55
N THR A 118 25.72 -16.69 -3.35
CA THR A 118 26.34 -15.38 -3.16
C THR A 118 25.63 -14.32 -3.99
N ILE A 119 25.26 -13.21 -3.34
CA ILE A 119 24.62 -12.04 -3.92
C ILE A 119 25.61 -10.89 -3.89
N THR A 120 25.88 -10.28 -5.05
CA THR A 120 26.68 -9.06 -5.20
C THR A 120 25.75 -7.88 -5.32
N ILE A 121 26.07 -6.77 -4.65
CA ILE A 121 25.21 -5.59 -4.52
C ILE A 121 25.99 -4.31 -4.83
N THR A 122 25.24 -3.23 -5.08
CA THR A 122 25.80 -1.87 -5.06
C THR A 122 26.33 -1.55 -3.66
N PRO A 123 27.33 -0.65 -3.52
CA PRO A 123 27.79 -0.21 -2.21
C PRO A 123 26.65 0.32 -1.35
N VAL A 124 26.61 -0.10 -0.08
CA VAL A 124 25.58 0.32 0.86
C VAL A 124 25.82 1.76 1.36
N PRO A 125 24.78 2.58 1.49
CA PRO A 125 24.91 3.96 1.98
C PRO A 125 25.43 4.05 3.43
N ARG A 126 25.12 3.04 4.26
CA ARG A 126 25.56 2.96 5.66
C ARG A 126 26.36 1.67 5.85
N PRO A 127 27.69 1.77 5.95
CA PRO A 127 28.55 0.60 6.13
C PRO A 127 28.45 0.08 7.58
N VAL A 128 27.57 -0.90 7.81
CA VAL A 128 27.38 -1.56 9.11
C VAL A 128 27.82 -3.01 8.98
N ALA A 129 28.41 -3.56 10.04
CA ALA A 129 28.74 -4.99 10.12
C ALA A 129 27.51 -5.78 10.59
N PHE A 130 27.35 -7.00 10.07
CA PHE A 130 26.30 -7.93 10.48
C PHE A 130 26.85 -9.28 10.84
N GLY A 131 26.30 -9.90 11.87
CA GLY A 131 26.61 -11.27 12.27
C GLY A 131 26.07 -12.32 11.30
N ALA A 132 26.55 -13.54 11.42
CA ALA A 132 25.89 -14.68 10.80
C ALA A 132 24.44 -14.78 11.27
N ASN A 133 23.57 -15.36 10.44
CA ASN A 133 22.13 -15.45 10.64
C ASN A 133 21.37 -14.10 10.66
N ALA A 134 22.02 -12.97 10.34
CA ALA A 134 21.28 -11.73 10.13
C ALA A 134 20.27 -11.90 8.98
N PRO A 135 19.01 -11.48 9.16
CA PRO A 135 17.96 -11.66 8.15
C PRO A 135 18.24 -10.79 6.93
N VAL A 136 17.88 -11.31 5.76
CA VAL A 136 17.92 -10.60 4.48
C VAL A 136 16.50 -10.44 3.97
N TYR A 137 16.16 -9.24 3.60
CA TYR A 137 14.84 -8.89 3.07
C TYR A 137 14.96 -8.48 1.61
N LEU A 138 14.02 -8.93 0.82
CA LEU A 138 13.73 -8.40 -0.51
C LEU A 138 12.76 -7.25 -0.37
N LEU A 139 13.10 -6.06 -0.85
CA LEU A 139 12.21 -4.91 -0.80
C LEU A 139 11.42 -4.80 -2.11
N GLN A 140 10.13 -4.60 -1.99
CA GLN A 140 9.25 -4.45 -3.15
C GLN A 140 8.39 -3.19 -3.00
N CYS A 141 8.25 -2.47 -4.12
CA CYS A 141 7.22 -1.48 -4.29
C CYS A 141 5.92 -2.19 -4.66
N ILE A 142 4.90 -2.07 -3.85
CA ILE A 142 3.57 -2.64 -4.09
C ILE A 142 2.54 -1.52 -4.15
N THR A 143 1.46 -1.74 -4.89
CA THR A 143 0.35 -0.79 -4.97
C THR A 143 -0.97 -1.49 -4.68
N TYR A 144 -1.83 -0.81 -3.94
CA TYR A 144 -3.24 -1.14 -3.78
C TYR A 144 -4.07 -0.19 -4.64
N GLN A 145 -4.99 -0.74 -5.42
CA GLN A 145 -5.93 0.04 -6.23
C GLN A 145 -7.23 -0.74 -6.45
N ILE A 146 -8.28 -0.05 -6.86
CA ILE A 146 -9.53 -0.67 -7.31
C ILE A 146 -9.54 -0.74 -8.83
N ILE A 147 -9.90 -1.90 -9.35
CA ILE A 147 -10.15 -2.09 -10.79
C ILE A 147 -11.66 -2.07 -11.03
N PRO A 148 -12.14 -1.14 -11.89
CA PRO A 148 -13.54 -1.11 -12.27
C PRO A 148 -13.88 -2.26 -13.24
N PRO A 149 -15.17 -2.70 -13.32
CA PRO A 149 -15.61 -3.60 -14.36
C PRO A 149 -15.72 -2.88 -15.73
N PRO A 150 -15.61 -3.58 -16.87
CA PRO A 150 -15.26 -4.99 -16.99
C PRO A 150 -13.75 -5.20 -16.84
N ASP A 151 -13.36 -6.20 -16.06
CA ASP A 151 -11.96 -6.63 -16.03
C ASP A 151 -11.67 -7.52 -17.24
N ALA A 152 -10.93 -6.98 -18.19
CA ALA A 152 -10.61 -7.68 -19.45
C ALA A 152 -9.69 -8.89 -19.26
N ASN A 153 -9.03 -9.02 -18.12
CA ASN A 153 -8.00 -10.05 -17.89
C ASN A 153 -8.40 -11.16 -16.93
N GLY A 154 -9.61 -11.09 -16.38
CA GLY A 154 -10.12 -12.12 -15.49
C GLY A 154 -9.39 -12.23 -14.15
N LEU A 155 -8.73 -11.14 -13.71
CA LEU A 155 -8.13 -11.06 -12.39
C LEU A 155 -9.22 -10.99 -11.31
N CYS A 156 -10.29 -10.28 -11.60
CA CYS A 156 -11.50 -10.13 -10.81
C CYS A 156 -12.65 -10.89 -11.47
N ASP A 157 -13.84 -10.88 -10.89
CA ASP A 157 -15.02 -11.52 -11.46
C ASP A 157 -15.53 -10.86 -12.76
N GLY A 158 -14.97 -9.70 -13.13
CA GLY A 158 -15.29 -8.92 -14.33
C GLY A 158 -16.65 -8.23 -14.31
N ARG A 159 -17.42 -8.35 -13.23
CA ARG A 159 -18.77 -7.82 -13.08
C ARG A 159 -18.88 -6.73 -12.01
N SER A 160 -17.97 -6.76 -11.08
CA SER A 160 -17.92 -5.85 -9.94
C SER A 160 -16.55 -5.21 -9.80
N PRO A 161 -16.47 -4.03 -9.17
CA PRO A 161 -15.19 -3.45 -8.80
C PRO A 161 -14.45 -4.38 -7.84
N CYS A 162 -13.15 -4.48 -7.99
CA CYS A 162 -12.37 -5.28 -7.07
C CYS A 162 -11.09 -4.59 -6.61
N LEU A 163 -10.74 -4.84 -5.36
CA LEU A 163 -9.48 -4.42 -4.79
C LEU A 163 -8.37 -5.37 -5.23
N VAL A 164 -7.31 -4.81 -5.77
CA VAL A 164 -6.12 -5.55 -6.19
C VAL A 164 -4.88 -5.04 -5.47
N ARG A 165 -3.91 -5.95 -5.32
CA ARG A 165 -2.56 -5.67 -4.86
C ARG A 165 -1.59 -6.11 -5.94
N GLY A 166 -0.70 -5.23 -6.35
CA GLY A 166 0.30 -5.57 -7.36
C GLY A 166 1.69 -5.06 -7.02
N VAL A 167 2.69 -5.59 -7.71
CA VAL A 167 4.08 -5.13 -7.59
C VAL A 167 4.35 -4.12 -8.69
N GLY A 168 4.74 -2.92 -8.30
CA GLY A 168 5.00 -1.78 -9.17
C GLY A 168 4.43 -0.49 -8.61
N THR A 169 4.68 0.62 -9.27
CA THR A 169 4.11 1.93 -8.93
C THR A 169 3.12 2.41 -9.95
N GLY A 170 2.33 3.39 -9.50
CA GLY A 170 1.67 4.39 -10.33
C GLY A 170 0.87 3.85 -11.49
N GLY A 171 -0.35 3.42 -11.22
CA GLY A 171 -1.18 2.80 -12.23
C GLY A 171 -0.65 1.42 -12.59
N LEU A 172 -0.80 0.48 -11.64
CA LEU A 172 -0.57 -0.93 -11.93
C LEU A 172 -1.39 -1.28 -13.16
N ASN A 173 -0.70 -1.65 -14.23
CA ASN A 173 -1.40 -2.24 -15.35
C ASN A 173 -1.72 -3.70 -15.02
N CYS A 174 -2.62 -3.91 -14.07
CA CYS A 174 -3.15 -5.23 -13.74
C CYS A 174 -3.93 -5.83 -14.91
N ASN A 175 -4.17 -5.04 -15.95
CA ASN A 175 -4.88 -5.44 -17.16
C ASN A 175 -3.97 -6.12 -18.20
N THR A 176 -2.71 -6.39 -17.90
CA THR A 176 -1.84 -7.15 -18.81
C THR A 176 -1.70 -8.59 -18.37
N PRO A 177 -1.70 -9.55 -19.29
CA PRO A 177 -1.33 -10.93 -18.99
C PRO A 177 0.04 -10.97 -18.32
N ASN A 178 0.17 -11.79 -17.27
CA ASN A 178 1.38 -11.90 -16.43
C ASN A 178 1.69 -10.66 -15.56
N SER A 179 0.74 -9.76 -15.38
CA SER A 179 0.85 -8.74 -14.34
C SER A 179 1.03 -9.44 -12.98
N ARG A 180 1.87 -8.87 -12.11
CA ARG A 180 2.08 -9.37 -10.74
C ARG A 180 1.00 -8.84 -9.80
N CYS A 181 -0.24 -8.84 -10.27
CA CYS A 181 -1.41 -8.40 -9.52
C CYS A 181 -2.15 -9.60 -8.93
N LEU A 182 -2.67 -9.41 -7.75
CA LEU A 182 -3.53 -10.36 -7.04
C LEU A 182 -4.85 -9.69 -6.72
N SER A 183 -5.96 -10.32 -7.06
CA SER A 183 -7.27 -9.93 -6.53
C SER A 183 -7.31 -10.22 -5.04
N ILE A 184 -7.68 -9.23 -4.24
CA ILE A 184 -7.78 -9.31 -2.79
C ILE A 184 -9.23 -9.48 -2.35
N ALA A 185 -10.14 -8.72 -2.95
CA ALA A 185 -11.55 -8.79 -2.67
C ALA A 185 -12.37 -8.19 -3.82
N ASP A 186 -13.41 -8.91 -4.24
CA ASP A 186 -14.43 -8.38 -5.12
C ASP A 186 -15.42 -7.50 -4.34
N GLU A 187 -16.25 -6.77 -5.06
CA GLU A 187 -17.31 -5.90 -4.52
C GLU A 187 -16.77 -4.77 -3.63
N ILE A 188 -15.53 -4.34 -3.84
CA ILE A 188 -14.98 -3.14 -3.22
C ILE A 188 -15.13 -1.98 -4.19
N GLU A 189 -16.04 -1.06 -3.86
CA GLU A 189 -16.41 0.05 -4.74
C GLU A 189 -15.53 1.28 -4.54
N ASP A 190 -15.05 1.48 -3.30
CA ASP A 190 -14.29 2.67 -2.95
C ASP A 190 -13.20 2.36 -1.92
N MET A 191 -12.11 3.09 -2.03
CA MET A 191 -10.99 3.05 -1.11
C MET A 191 -10.40 4.44 -1.04
N GLN A 192 -10.36 5.02 0.17
CA GLN A 192 -9.84 6.35 0.42
C GLN A 192 -8.72 6.29 1.46
N PHE A 193 -7.69 7.11 1.26
CA PHE A 193 -6.59 7.24 2.18
C PHE A 193 -6.44 8.68 2.64
N THR A 194 -6.34 8.86 3.96
CA THR A 194 -5.99 10.13 4.56
C THR A 194 -4.77 9.97 5.46
N TYR A 195 -4.01 11.03 5.61
CA TYR A 195 -2.69 10.99 6.21
C TYR A 195 -2.55 12.03 7.30
N ALA A 196 -1.96 11.65 8.43
CA ALA A 196 -1.54 12.60 9.45
C ALA A 196 -0.02 12.52 9.62
N CYS A 197 0.61 13.65 9.82
CA CYS A 197 2.05 13.77 9.73
C CYS A 197 2.62 14.70 10.80
N ASP A 198 3.90 14.47 11.07
CA ASP A 198 4.72 15.27 11.99
C ASP A 198 5.59 16.21 11.15
N GLY A 199 5.43 17.53 11.34
CA GLY A 199 6.14 18.56 10.59
C GLY A 199 5.57 18.87 9.20
N CYS A 200 4.27 18.66 8.98
CA CYS A 200 3.61 18.96 7.71
C CYS A 200 3.14 20.41 7.58
N PHE A 201 2.95 21.13 8.67
CA PHE A 201 2.43 22.48 8.65
C PHE A 201 3.48 23.51 9.05
N MET A 202 3.74 24.48 8.17
CA MET A 202 4.67 25.58 8.45
C MET A 202 4.28 26.43 9.67
N ALA A 203 2.98 26.54 9.97
CA ALA A 203 2.45 27.27 11.12
C ALA A 203 2.80 26.58 12.46
N GLN A 204 3.09 25.29 12.43
CA GLN A 204 3.53 24.52 13.57
C GLN A 204 5.00 24.17 13.40
N ASN A 205 5.80 24.48 14.38
CA ASN A 205 7.22 24.16 14.45
C ASN A 205 8.04 24.43 13.16
N GLY A 206 7.58 25.35 12.29
CA GLY A 206 8.24 25.66 11.02
C GLY A 206 8.27 24.52 10.01
N GLY A 207 7.38 23.53 10.13
CA GLY A 207 7.35 22.34 9.29
C GLY A 207 8.48 21.35 9.60
N ILE A 208 9.06 21.40 10.81
CA ILE A 208 10.12 20.49 11.26
C ILE A 208 9.49 19.41 12.15
N PRO A 209 9.74 18.12 11.88
CA PRO A 209 9.27 17.04 12.74
C PRO A 209 9.80 17.20 14.18
N ASP A 210 8.92 17.10 15.17
CA ASP A 210 9.24 17.20 16.60
C ASP A 210 8.78 15.97 17.41
N GLY A 211 8.19 14.99 16.75
CA GLY A 211 7.63 13.77 17.36
C GLY A 211 6.15 13.88 17.70
N ILE A 212 5.51 15.01 17.39
CA ILE A 212 4.10 15.27 17.63
C ILE A 212 3.40 15.41 16.27
N ILE A 213 2.28 14.72 16.10
CA ILE A 213 1.47 14.89 14.88
C ILE A 213 0.89 16.31 14.88
N ASP A 214 1.07 17.00 13.77
CA ASP A 214 0.62 18.38 13.63
C ASP A 214 -0.90 18.51 13.65
N ASN A 215 -1.37 19.50 14.38
CA ASN A 215 -2.76 19.95 14.36
C ASN A 215 -3.03 20.82 13.13
N GLN A 216 -4.12 20.58 12.42
CA GLN A 216 -4.57 21.50 11.38
C GLN A 216 -5.14 22.81 11.98
N VAL A 217 -4.96 23.91 11.24
CA VAL A 217 -5.54 25.19 11.63
C VAL A 217 -7.08 25.06 11.63
N GLY A 218 -7.68 25.29 12.80
CA GLY A 218 -9.13 25.21 12.99
C GLY A 218 -9.63 23.91 13.62
N SER A 219 -8.75 22.92 13.83
CA SER A 219 -9.07 21.75 14.64
C SER A 219 -9.11 22.10 16.15
N ALA A 220 -9.66 21.20 16.95
CA ALA A 220 -9.59 21.31 18.41
C ALA A 220 -8.15 21.22 18.91
N ALA A 221 -7.87 21.68 20.11
CA ALA A 221 -6.56 21.52 20.71
C ALA A 221 -6.25 20.02 20.93
N GLY A 222 -5.22 19.50 20.30
CA GLY A 222 -4.85 18.08 20.28
C GLY A 222 -5.27 17.38 19.01
N PHE A 223 -4.72 16.19 18.75
CA PHE A 223 -4.98 15.44 17.54
C PHE A 223 -6.45 14.95 17.48
N ASP A 224 -7.13 15.25 16.39
CA ASP A 224 -8.49 14.78 16.11
C ASP A 224 -8.68 14.33 14.65
N GLN A 225 -9.93 14.00 14.26
CA GLN A 225 -10.22 13.52 12.91
C GLN A 225 -9.97 14.58 11.82
N LEU A 226 -10.01 15.87 12.16
CA LEU A 226 -9.79 16.97 11.22
C LEU A 226 -8.29 17.17 10.89
N ASP A 227 -7.40 16.54 11.65
CA ASP A 227 -5.95 16.58 11.39
C ASP A 227 -5.50 15.62 10.30
N PHE A 228 -6.37 14.76 9.84
CA PHE A 228 -6.10 13.96 8.66
C PHE A 228 -6.22 14.77 7.39
N ILE A 229 -5.19 14.69 6.57
CA ILE A 229 -5.12 15.33 5.25
C ILE A 229 -5.55 14.30 4.22
N SER A 230 -6.64 14.56 3.51
CA SER A 230 -7.13 13.72 2.43
C SER A 230 -6.62 14.21 1.08
N ASN A 231 -6.90 15.37 0.69
CA ASN A 231 -6.78 15.89 -0.66
C ASN A 231 -5.52 16.76 -0.82
N ASN A 232 -4.33 16.15 -1.04
CA ASN A 232 -3.09 16.89 -1.13
C ASN A 232 -2.01 16.25 -2.00
N ALA A 233 -1.25 17.13 -2.67
CA ALA A 233 -0.05 16.73 -3.40
C ALA A 233 1.14 16.56 -2.42
N TRP A 234 1.50 15.34 -2.15
CA TRP A 234 2.59 14.95 -1.23
C TRP A 234 4.00 15.06 -1.88
N ASN A 235 4.28 16.12 -2.57
CA ASN A 235 5.53 16.32 -3.30
C ASN A 235 6.18 17.69 -3.03
N LEU A 236 5.56 18.53 -2.21
CA LEU A 236 6.03 19.88 -1.90
C LEU A 236 6.20 20.06 -0.39
N ALA A 237 7.39 20.47 0.02
CA ALA A 237 7.64 20.82 1.42
C ALA A 237 6.63 21.88 1.91
N PRO A 238 6.13 21.81 3.15
CA PRO A 238 6.55 20.86 4.18
C PRO A 238 5.88 19.49 4.09
N MET A 239 4.86 19.29 3.27
CA MET A 239 4.17 18.01 3.11
C MET A 239 4.95 17.07 2.20
N THR A 240 5.72 16.19 2.82
CA THR A 240 6.48 15.14 2.15
C THR A 240 6.15 13.77 2.75
N PRO A 241 6.14 12.69 1.94
CA PRO A 241 5.69 11.37 2.40
C PRO A 241 6.50 10.78 3.55
N ASP A 242 7.75 11.21 3.72
CA ASP A 242 8.65 10.78 4.81
C ASP A 242 8.19 11.24 6.19
N LYS A 243 7.29 12.21 6.26
CA LYS A 243 6.71 12.75 7.50
C LYS A 243 5.41 12.05 7.91
N ILE A 244 4.83 11.22 7.05
CA ILE A 244 3.57 10.52 7.34
C ILE A 244 3.77 9.59 8.53
N SER A 245 3.02 9.82 9.60
CA SER A 245 3.06 9.04 10.84
C SER A 245 1.83 8.15 11.00
N LEU A 246 0.67 8.59 10.51
CA LEU A 246 -0.57 7.82 10.51
C LEU A 246 -1.18 7.78 9.11
N VAL A 247 -1.78 6.66 8.77
CA VAL A 247 -2.61 6.50 7.58
C VAL A 247 -3.98 6.01 8.03
N GLN A 248 -5.03 6.73 7.67
CA GLN A 248 -6.39 6.23 7.81
C GLN A 248 -6.82 5.66 6.46
N ALA A 249 -7.15 4.37 6.45
CA ALA A 249 -7.68 3.67 5.29
C ALA A 249 -9.18 3.46 5.47
N SER A 250 -9.96 3.85 4.47
CA SER A 250 -11.40 3.64 4.40
C SER A 250 -11.72 2.78 3.19
N ILE A 251 -12.56 1.77 3.37
CA ILE A 251 -12.98 0.86 2.29
C ILE A 251 -14.49 0.77 2.31
N VAL A 252 -15.12 0.91 1.14
CA VAL A 252 -16.55 0.67 0.95
C VAL A 252 -16.74 -0.61 0.17
N GLY A 253 -17.33 -1.59 0.83
CA GLY A 253 -17.76 -2.83 0.21
C GLY A 253 -19.27 -2.86 0.01
N ARG A 254 -19.74 -3.45 -1.08
CA ARG A 254 -21.17 -3.65 -1.35
C ARG A 254 -21.55 -5.13 -1.31
N GLU A 255 -22.81 -5.41 -1.09
CA GLU A 255 -23.36 -6.73 -1.30
C GLU A 255 -23.48 -7.04 -2.80
N ARG A 256 -23.13 -8.26 -3.19
CA ARG A 256 -23.16 -8.70 -4.59
C ARG A 256 -24.56 -8.72 -5.19
N PHE A 257 -25.55 -9.00 -4.37
CA PHE A 257 -26.92 -9.17 -4.81
C PHE A 257 -27.79 -7.97 -4.45
N VAL A 258 -28.73 -7.69 -5.33
CA VAL A 258 -29.79 -6.72 -5.08
C VAL A 258 -30.58 -7.15 -3.84
N ASP A 259 -30.80 -6.23 -2.93
CA ASP A 259 -31.61 -6.50 -1.75
C ASP A 259 -33.04 -6.87 -2.17
N GLN A 260 -33.51 -8.01 -1.70
CA GLN A 260 -34.86 -8.50 -1.97
C GLN A 260 -35.91 -7.78 -1.13
N GLY A 261 -35.48 -6.96 -0.16
CA GLY A 261 -36.37 -6.33 0.82
C GLY A 261 -36.83 -7.31 1.91
N VAL A 262 -37.53 -6.80 2.92
CA VAL A 262 -38.08 -7.59 4.03
C VAL A 262 -39.51 -7.11 4.33
N GLY A 263 -40.49 -8.04 4.37
CA GLY A 263 -41.86 -7.78 4.79
C GLY A 263 -42.92 -7.78 3.69
N GLU A 264 -44.19 -7.58 4.06
CA GLU A 264 -45.29 -7.45 3.11
C GLU A 264 -45.13 -6.16 2.27
N GLY A 265 -45.27 -6.28 0.97
CA GLY A 265 -45.10 -5.14 0.04
C GLY A 265 -43.66 -4.97 -0.44
N ILE A 266 -42.87 -6.03 -0.43
CA ILE A 266 -41.50 -6.07 -0.91
C ILE A 266 -41.38 -5.54 -2.34
N VAL A 267 -40.62 -4.48 -2.54
CA VAL A 267 -40.19 -4.04 -3.88
C VAL A 267 -38.75 -4.43 -4.04
N ALA A 268 -38.46 -5.42 -4.89
CA ALA A 268 -37.12 -5.87 -5.19
C ALA A 268 -36.24 -4.69 -5.62
N GLY A 269 -35.03 -4.62 -5.08
CA GLY A 269 -34.07 -3.56 -5.37
C GLY A 269 -34.29 -2.24 -4.63
N ARG A 270 -35.21 -2.17 -3.67
CA ARG A 270 -35.37 -1.00 -2.83
C ARG A 270 -34.64 -1.17 -1.51
N VAL A 271 -33.44 -0.68 -1.44
CA VAL A 271 -32.67 -0.56 -0.18
C VAL A 271 -32.96 0.84 0.41
N MET A 272 -33.23 0.89 1.68
CA MET A 272 -33.41 2.15 2.39
C MET A 272 -32.05 2.77 2.80
N GLN A 273 -31.05 2.71 1.94
CA GLN A 273 -29.83 3.49 2.13
C GLN A 273 -30.08 4.87 1.48
N ALA A 274 -30.79 5.71 2.20
CA ALA A 274 -31.29 6.99 1.69
C ALA A 274 -30.21 8.07 1.60
N LEU A 275 -29.02 7.86 2.18
CA LEU A 275 -27.97 8.86 2.25
C LEU A 275 -26.70 8.33 1.62
N PRO A 276 -25.99 9.18 0.83
CA PRO A 276 -24.65 8.85 0.37
C PRO A 276 -23.71 8.65 1.57
N LEU A 277 -22.78 7.71 1.43
CA LEU A 277 -21.71 7.56 2.40
C LEU A 277 -20.68 8.67 2.15
N GLN A 278 -20.28 9.35 3.21
CA GLN A 278 -19.13 10.24 3.16
C GLN A 278 -17.90 9.44 3.58
N VAL A 279 -16.92 9.35 2.69
CA VAL A 279 -15.68 8.62 2.92
C VAL A 279 -14.52 9.58 2.71
N SER A 280 -13.95 10.07 3.79
CA SER A 280 -12.96 11.15 3.75
C SER A 280 -13.53 12.37 3.00
N ASP A 281 -12.96 12.79 1.90
CA ASP A 281 -13.45 13.87 1.02
C ASP A 281 -14.32 13.38 -0.14
N HIS A 282 -14.44 12.07 -0.34
CA HIS A 282 -15.29 11.48 -1.36
C HIS A 282 -16.73 11.32 -0.90
N ASN A 283 -17.65 11.97 -1.60
CA ASN A 283 -19.08 11.87 -1.34
C ASN A 283 -19.69 10.67 -2.11
N HIS A 284 -19.52 9.50 -1.55
CA HIS A 284 -19.89 8.23 -2.15
C HIS A 284 -21.41 8.13 -2.34
N GLY A 285 -21.87 8.01 -3.57
CA GLY A 285 -23.28 7.83 -3.91
C GLY A 285 -24.10 9.11 -4.11
N ALA A 286 -23.52 10.31 -3.97
CA ALA A 286 -24.22 11.59 -4.20
C ALA A 286 -24.01 12.11 -5.63
N GLY A 287 -24.33 11.34 -6.62
CA GLY A 287 -24.27 11.78 -8.02
C GLY A 287 -22.89 11.59 -8.68
N LEU A 288 -21.80 11.84 -8.00
CA LEU A 288 -20.44 11.62 -8.52
C LEU A 288 -20.18 10.13 -8.71
N PHE A 289 -20.51 9.33 -7.72
CA PHE A 289 -20.36 7.87 -7.80
C PHE A 289 -21.30 7.24 -8.84
N ALA A 290 -22.51 7.76 -9.00
CA ALA A 290 -23.48 7.27 -9.98
C ALA A 290 -23.13 7.67 -11.43
N ALA A 291 -22.34 8.73 -11.62
CA ALA A 291 -22.11 9.33 -12.93
C ALA A 291 -20.74 9.00 -13.55
N GLY A 292 -19.74 8.64 -12.75
CA GLY A 292 -18.37 8.60 -13.27
C GLY A 292 -17.49 7.47 -12.80
N ASP A 293 -17.48 7.15 -11.53
CA ASP A 293 -16.49 6.24 -10.95
C ASP A 293 -16.58 4.83 -11.52
N PHE A 294 -17.82 4.37 -11.74
CA PHE A 294 -18.08 3.08 -12.36
C PHE A 294 -19.24 3.20 -13.34
N ALA A 295 -19.03 3.93 -14.44
CA ALA A 295 -20.02 4.12 -15.49
C ALA A 295 -20.58 2.78 -15.96
N GLY A 296 -21.90 2.63 -15.84
CA GLY A 296 -22.59 1.41 -16.25
C GLY A 296 -22.88 0.41 -15.13
N LEU A 297 -22.64 0.76 -13.85
CA LEU A 297 -23.14 -0.06 -12.75
C LEU A 297 -24.65 -0.23 -12.81
N THR A 298 -25.08 -1.42 -13.13
CA THR A 298 -26.42 -1.94 -12.90
C THR A 298 -26.34 -3.05 -11.88
N PRO A 299 -27.05 -3.03 -10.82
CA PRO A 299 -28.23 -2.25 -10.48
C PRO A 299 -27.91 -0.85 -9.91
N PRO A 300 -28.92 0.04 -9.77
CA PRO A 300 -28.73 1.37 -9.20
C PRO A 300 -28.11 1.34 -7.81
N TYR A 301 -27.40 2.40 -7.43
CA TYR A 301 -26.73 2.53 -6.13
C TYR A 301 -27.62 2.14 -4.94
N THR A 302 -28.87 2.55 -4.95
CA THR A 302 -29.85 2.30 -3.88
C THR A 302 -30.33 0.85 -3.78
N SER A 303 -29.97 -0.02 -4.72
CA SER A 303 -30.47 -1.39 -4.76
C SER A 303 -29.57 -2.41 -4.05
N THR A 304 -28.38 -2.01 -3.62
CA THR A 304 -27.43 -2.86 -2.91
C THR A 304 -27.02 -2.23 -1.59
N ARG A 305 -26.79 -3.05 -0.57
CA ARG A 305 -26.28 -2.59 0.72
C ARG A 305 -24.78 -2.37 0.65
N ARG A 306 -24.32 -1.35 1.36
CA ARG A 306 -22.91 -1.00 1.49
C ARG A 306 -22.50 -0.93 2.94
N ARG A 307 -21.24 -1.26 3.17
CA ARG A 307 -20.59 -1.12 4.49
C ARG A 307 -19.27 -0.44 4.32
N MET A 308 -19.02 0.55 5.13
CA MET A 308 -17.74 1.22 5.24
C MET A 308 -16.95 0.63 6.41
N PHE A 309 -15.69 0.37 6.15
CA PHE A 309 -14.69 -0.03 7.15
C PHE A 309 -13.62 1.05 7.18
N VAL A 310 -13.36 1.59 8.35
CA VAL A 310 -12.34 2.61 8.57
C VAL A 310 -11.32 2.10 9.57
N ARG A 311 -10.04 2.33 9.30
CA ARG A 311 -8.96 1.96 10.21
C ARG A 311 -7.84 2.96 10.16
N THR A 312 -7.43 3.45 11.34
CA THR A 312 -6.21 4.23 11.52
C THR A 312 -5.03 3.29 11.77
N ILE A 313 -3.93 3.53 11.09
CA ILE A 313 -2.76 2.65 11.04
C ILE A 313 -1.52 3.51 11.29
N GLU A 314 -0.76 3.16 12.32
CA GLU A 314 0.53 3.80 12.59
C GLU A 314 1.60 3.27 11.62
N VAL A 315 2.37 4.18 11.05
CA VAL A 315 3.54 3.89 10.21
C VAL A 315 4.76 3.73 11.12
N ARG A 316 5.26 2.51 11.24
CA ARG A 316 6.36 2.22 12.20
C ARG A 316 7.74 2.63 11.72
N ASN A 317 7.92 2.81 10.43
CA ASN A 317 9.23 3.08 9.82
C ASN A 317 9.13 4.20 8.79
N PRO A 318 8.92 5.46 9.20
CA PRO A 318 8.73 6.58 8.28
C PRO A 318 10.01 7.01 7.53
N GLY A 319 10.98 6.12 7.33
CA GLY A 319 12.21 6.41 6.57
C GLY A 319 13.26 7.23 7.33
N ARG A 320 13.25 7.18 8.66
CA ARG A 320 14.23 7.88 9.54
C ARG A 320 15.55 7.16 9.66
#